data_1ca524e7e9f32283509a73557fca7126
#
_entry.id   1ca524e7e9f32283509a73557fca7126
#
_cell.length_a   1.000
_cell.length_b   1.000
_cell.length_c   1.000
_cell.angle_alpha   90.00
_cell.angle_beta   90.00
_cell.angle_gamma   90.00
#
_symmetry.space_group_name_H-M   'P 1'
#
loop_
_entity.id
_entity.type
_entity.pdbx_description
1 polymer ?
#
loop_
_entity_poly.entity_id
_entity_poly.type
_entity_poly.pdbx_seq_one_letter_code
_entity_poly.pdbx_strand_id
1 'polypeptide(L)' 'MVEQHIASAFDRDLEAIQARIMKMGGLVEAAIMEGARALEARDEELAAKVVKDDAAIDGLEELINEDAARVIAIRAP' A
#
# COMPACT_ATOMS: atom_id res chain seq x y z
N MET A 1 -5.26 -32.71 1.88
CA MET A 1 -4.64 -32.22 0.66
C MET A 1 -5.33 -30.99 0.08
N VAL A 2 -6.64 -31.07 -0.14
CA VAL A 2 -7.40 -29.91 -0.63
C VAL A 2 -7.37 -28.76 0.37
N GLU A 3 -7.52 -29.05 1.65
CA GLU A 3 -7.48 -28.04 2.70
C GLU A 3 -6.13 -27.33 2.79
N GLN A 4 -5.03 -28.08 2.69
CA GLN A 4 -3.68 -27.50 2.67
C GLN A 4 -3.48 -26.60 1.46
N HIS A 5 -4.02 -27.01 0.32
CA HIS A 5 -3.90 -26.22 -0.91
C HIS A 5 -4.64 -24.90 -0.82
N ILE A 6 -5.85 -24.91 -0.24
CA ILE A 6 -6.66 -23.71 -0.03
C ILE A 6 -5.98 -22.79 0.99
N ALA A 7 -5.47 -23.34 2.09
CA ALA A 7 -4.75 -22.57 3.11
C ALA A 7 -3.49 -21.93 2.51
N SER A 8 -2.71 -22.67 1.69
CA SER A 8 -1.53 -22.12 1.03
C SER A 8 -1.86 -20.99 0.08
N ALA A 9 -2.98 -21.10 -0.66
CA ALA A 9 -3.41 -20.04 -1.56
C ALA A 9 -3.81 -18.79 -0.79
N PHE A 10 -4.54 -18.95 0.32
CA PHE A 10 -4.92 -17.85 1.20
C PHE A 10 -3.67 -17.19 1.81
N ASP A 11 -2.72 -17.99 2.29
CA ASP A 11 -1.49 -17.49 2.89
C ASP A 11 -0.68 -16.67 1.90
N ARG A 12 -0.60 -17.10 0.65
CA ARG A 12 0.10 -16.35 -0.41
C ARG A 12 -0.60 -15.03 -0.73
N ASP A 13 -1.93 -15.06 -0.80
CA ASP A 13 -2.70 -13.84 -1.03
C ASP A 13 -2.50 -12.85 0.12
N LEU A 14 -2.54 -13.36 1.35
CA LEU A 14 -2.33 -12.54 2.54
C LEU A 14 -0.92 -11.93 2.57
N GLU A 15 0.11 -12.72 2.26
CA GLU A 15 1.48 -12.23 2.19
C GLU A 15 1.64 -11.13 1.14
N ALA A 16 1.01 -11.30 -0.02
CA ALA A 16 1.06 -10.30 -1.09
C ALA A 16 0.40 -8.98 -0.65
N ILE A 17 -0.74 -9.06 0.03
CA ILE A 17 -1.44 -7.89 0.55
C ILE A 17 -0.60 -7.21 1.64
N GLN A 18 -0.03 -7.99 2.55
CA GLN A 18 0.84 -7.46 3.61
C GLN A 18 2.06 -6.75 3.03
N ALA A 19 2.67 -7.29 1.98
CA ALA A 19 3.81 -6.67 1.31
C ALA A 19 3.42 -5.30 0.71
N ARG A 20 2.24 -5.20 0.13
CA ARG A 20 1.72 -3.94 -0.40
C ARG A 20 1.44 -2.93 0.69
N ILE A 21 0.90 -3.38 1.81
CA ILE A 21 0.65 -2.52 2.98
C ILE A 21 1.97 -1.94 3.50
N MET A 22 3.00 -2.78 3.61
CA MET A 22 4.32 -2.33 4.04
C MET A 22 4.94 -1.34 3.06
N LYS A 23 4.78 -1.58 1.77
CA LYS A 23 5.25 -0.65 0.74
C LYS A 23 4.53 0.69 0.85
N MET A 24 3.21 0.66 1.02
CA MET A 24 2.42 1.87 1.21
C MET A 24 2.88 2.64 2.45
N GLY A 25 3.11 1.93 3.55
CA GLY A 25 3.63 2.53 4.79
C GLY A 25 4.95 3.26 4.59
N GLY A 26 5.87 2.64 3.83
CA GLY A 26 7.14 3.26 3.49
C GLY A 26 6.98 4.51 2.64
N LEU A 27 6.07 4.49 1.69
CA LEU A 27 5.78 5.65 0.83
C LEU A 27 5.15 6.79 1.62
N VAL A 28 4.23 6.47 2.54
CA VAL A 28 3.61 7.47 3.42
C VAL A 28 4.65 8.11 4.32
N GLU A 29 5.51 7.30 4.94
CA GLU A 29 6.58 7.80 5.80
C GLU A 29 7.52 8.73 5.04
N ALA A 30 7.93 8.33 3.85
CA ALA A 30 8.79 9.16 2.99
C ALA A 30 8.10 10.47 2.61
N ALA A 31 6.81 10.43 2.29
CA ALA A 31 6.04 11.61 1.95
C ALA A 31 5.96 12.60 3.12
N ILE A 32 5.76 12.09 4.33
CA ILE A 32 5.71 12.92 5.54
C ILE A 32 7.06 13.60 5.77
N MET A 33 8.15 12.85 5.65
CA MET A 33 9.50 13.40 5.85
C MET A 33 9.86 14.42 4.77
N GLU A 34 9.53 14.14 3.51
CA GLU A 34 9.78 15.08 2.41
C GLU A 34 8.92 16.33 2.54
N GLY A 35 7.66 16.17 2.96
CA GLY A 35 6.77 17.30 3.21
C GLY A 35 7.30 18.21 4.31
N ALA A 36 7.77 17.63 5.42
CA ALA A 36 8.39 18.38 6.50
C ALA A 36 9.63 19.14 6.03
N ARG A 37 10.45 18.47 5.23
CA ARG A 37 11.67 19.07 4.65
C ARG A 37 11.34 20.24 3.72
N ALA A 38 10.32 20.03 2.86
CA ALA A 38 9.85 21.07 1.96
C ALA A 38 9.36 22.30 2.72
N LEU A 39 8.65 22.08 3.80
CA LEU A 39 8.13 23.15 4.65
C LEU A 39 9.27 23.92 5.34
N GLU A 40 10.23 23.22 5.93
CA GLU A 40 11.38 23.83 6.60
C GLU A 40 12.22 24.67 5.63
N ALA A 41 12.47 24.14 4.46
CA ALA A 41 13.30 24.78 3.43
C ALA A 41 12.50 25.76 2.56
N ARG A 42 11.20 25.81 2.67
CA ARG A 42 10.30 26.55 1.79
C ARG A 42 10.55 26.20 0.32
N ASP A 43 10.72 24.89 0.06
CA ASP A 43 11.03 24.33 -1.24
C ASP A 43 9.75 23.99 -1.96
N GLU A 44 9.33 24.85 -2.89
CA GLU A 44 8.09 24.67 -3.64
C GLU A 44 8.15 23.48 -4.60
N GLU A 45 9.33 23.20 -5.17
CA GLU A 45 9.50 22.08 -6.08
C GLU A 45 9.35 20.74 -5.33
N LEU A 46 9.95 20.65 -4.16
CA LEU A 46 9.83 19.45 -3.33
C LEU A 46 8.39 19.28 -2.84
N ALA A 47 7.73 20.36 -2.47
CA ALA A 47 6.32 20.33 -2.06
C ALA A 47 5.44 19.82 -3.21
N ALA A 48 5.66 20.31 -4.43
CA ALA A 48 4.93 19.85 -5.62
C ALA A 48 5.18 18.36 -5.91
N LYS A 49 6.42 17.89 -5.72
CA LYS A 49 6.75 16.48 -5.85
C LYS A 49 5.99 15.62 -4.85
N VAL A 50 5.91 16.05 -3.60
CA VAL A 50 5.18 15.32 -2.55
C VAL A 50 3.70 15.19 -2.92
N VAL A 51 3.08 16.27 -3.39
CA VAL A 51 1.69 16.25 -3.83
C VAL A 51 1.50 15.30 -5.01
N LYS A 52 2.40 15.34 -5.97
CA LYS A 52 2.35 14.46 -7.15
C LYS A 52 2.51 12.99 -6.77
N ASP A 53 3.44 12.69 -5.87
CA ASP A 53 3.74 11.33 -5.45
C ASP A 53 2.60 10.71 -4.62
N ASP A 54 1.73 11.54 -4.06
CA ASP A 54 0.56 11.08 -3.30
C ASP A 54 -0.38 10.23 -4.16
N ALA A 55 -0.41 10.45 -5.46
CA ALA A 55 -1.21 9.65 -6.38
C ALA A 55 -0.78 8.17 -6.37
N ALA A 56 0.51 7.89 -6.18
CA ALA A 56 1.01 6.52 -6.09
C ALA A 56 0.51 5.84 -4.81
N ILE A 57 0.42 6.58 -3.71
CA ILE A 57 -0.09 6.09 -2.45
C ILE A 57 -1.59 5.76 -2.58
N ASP A 58 -2.36 6.66 -3.19
CA ASP A 58 -3.78 6.45 -3.44
C ASP A 58 -4.03 5.23 -4.31
N GLY A 59 -3.24 5.06 -5.38
CA GLY A 59 -3.35 3.90 -6.25
C GLY A 59 -3.04 2.59 -5.54
N LEU A 60 -2.05 2.60 -4.66
CA LEU A 60 -1.69 1.42 -3.88
C LEU A 60 -2.76 1.08 -2.84
N GLU A 61 -3.34 2.09 -2.19
CA GLU A 61 -4.45 1.92 -1.26
C GLU A 61 -5.64 1.26 -1.97
N GLU A 62 -5.96 1.73 -3.18
CA GLU A 62 -7.05 1.18 -3.98
C GLU A 62 -6.83 -0.30 -4.31
N LEU A 63 -5.60 -0.66 -4.72
CA LEU A 63 -5.22 -2.04 -4.99
C LEU A 63 -5.34 -2.92 -3.74
N ILE A 64 -4.88 -2.43 -2.60
CA ILE A 64 -4.96 -3.17 -1.34
C ILE A 64 -6.43 -3.45 -0.99
N ASN A 65 -7.29 -2.46 -1.10
CA ASN A 65 -8.71 -2.59 -0.80
C ASN A 65 -9.39 -3.58 -1.74
N GLU A 66 -9.09 -3.51 -3.04
CA GLU A 66 -9.64 -4.42 -4.04
C GLU A 66 -9.18 -5.87 -3.78
N ASP A 67 -7.89 -6.06 -3.52
CA ASP A 67 -7.34 -7.39 -3.26
C ASP A 67 -7.89 -7.99 -1.97
N ALA A 68 -7.99 -7.18 -0.91
CA ALA A 68 -8.53 -7.63 0.36
C ALA A 68 -10.00 -8.06 0.21
N ALA A 69 -10.80 -7.26 -0.47
CA ALA A 69 -12.20 -7.56 -0.73
C ALA A 69 -12.35 -8.85 -1.55
N ARG A 70 -11.52 -9.02 -2.58
CA ARG A 70 -11.52 -10.21 -3.43
C ARG A 70 -11.15 -11.45 -2.65
N VAL A 71 -10.11 -11.39 -1.85
CA VAL A 71 -9.63 -12.53 -1.06
C VAL A 71 -10.70 -12.95 -0.03
N ILE A 72 -11.32 -12.00 0.64
CA ILE A 72 -12.40 -12.26 1.58
C ILE A 72 -13.58 -12.96 0.87
N ALA A 73 -13.98 -12.45 -0.29
CA ALA A 73 -15.10 -13.01 -1.06
C ALA A 73 -14.82 -14.42 -1.55
N ILE A 74 -13.59 -14.69 -2.02
CA ILE A 74 -13.23 -15.98 -2.60
C ILE A 74 -12.91 -17.03 -1.54
N ARG A 75 -12.25 -16.62 -0.45
CA ARG A 75 -11.72 -17.54 0.56
C ARG A 75 -12.60 -17.64 1.82
N ALA A 76 -13.63 -16.83 1.93
CA ALA A 76 -14.53 -16.87 3.07
C ALA A 76 -15.30 -18.20 3.08
N PRO A 77 -15.50 -18.82 4.24
CA PRO A 77 -16.28 -20.04 4.38
C PRO A 77 -17.77 -19.80 4.11
#